data_fe52b04f91619b0abbd30b169da7ca9a
#
_entry.id   fe52b04f91619b0abbd30b169da7ca9a
#
_cell.length_a   1.000
_cell.length_b   1.000
_cell.length_c   1.000
_cell.angle_alpha   90.00
_cell.angle_beta   90.00
_cell.angle_gamma   90.00
#
_symmetry.space_group_name_H-M   'P 1'
#
loop_
_entity.id
_entity.type
_entity.pdbx_description
1 polymer ?
#
loop_
_entity_poly.entity_id
_entity_poly.type
_entity_poly.pdbx_seq_one_letter_code
_entity_poly.pdbx_strand_id
1 'polypeptide(L)'
;MRVVFAEGDATARGRTVGRELGDEIARSLAFYRGLADGVPLATVAEPYQRAAERVLPEHLATIEAMAAGAEADFWELFAVNAWEELDPRPAAVPADRCTTLVVSGPGYTLLGHNEQWLAGDAGSVALVVDAPLAGPTVVSPTIAACLPAVGVNEYGAAQGIDSLTARDDGVGVPRVLVSRHSLAATDADDGLRRATVPGRAGGYGHVFAFPGGAAVRIETTARDAALLDGPGGHANHYLDERLAAVGDEPSDGSRARYERLEHLVAARDAWTPADVMDVLRDHDSSPQAICKHPDDGDPESSATLFSLVCDVEAARMWVAPGPPCDTAYEEIELAGVV
;
A
#
# COMPACT_ATOMS: atom_id res chain seq x y z
N MET A 1 -17.69 -4.96 0.32
CA MET A 1 -16.34 -5.55 0.09
C MET A 1 -16.31 -6.98 0.64
N ARG A 2 -15.63 -7.94 -0.03
CA ARG A 2 -15.45 -9.30 0.53
C ARG A 2 -14.45 -9.27 1.66
N VAL A 3 -14.67 -10.11 2.69
CA VAL A 3 -13.76 -10.28 3.82
C VAL A 3 -13.26 -11.72 3.82
N VAL A 4 -11.94 -11.90 3.89
CA VAL A 4 -11.29 -13.22 3.91
C VAL A 4 -10.46 -13.37 5.16
N PHE A 5 -10.66 -14.46 5.90
CA PHE A 5 -9.85 -14.86 7.04
C PHE A 5 -8.88 -15.96 6.62
N ALA A 6 -7.58 -15.65 6.64
CA ALA A 6 -6.52 -16.55 6.24
C ALA A 6 -5.58 -16.80 7.42
N GLU A 7 -5.57 -18.02 7.95
CA GLU A 7 -4.75 -18.40 9.10
C GLU A 7 -3.81 -19.56 8.79
N GLY A 8 -2.72 -19.67 9.54
CA GLY A 8 -1.78 -20.77 9.42
C GLY A 8 -0.41 -20.38 8.87
N ASP A 9 0.30 -21.32 8.27
CA ASP A 9 1.56 -21.03 7.57
C ASP A 9 1.33 -20.30 6.25
N ALA A 10 2.40 -19.86 5.60
CA ALA A 10 2.33 -19.10 4.35
C ALA A 10 1.53 -19.83 3.25
N THR A 11 1.68 -21.16 3.18
CA THR A 11 0.97 -22.00 2.20
C THR A 11 -0.53 -22.07 2.49
N ALA A 12 -0.92 -22.27 3.75
CA ALA A 12 -2.32 -22.34 4.15
C ALA A 12 -3.03 -20.99 3.91
N ARG A 13 -2.41 -19.89 4.34
CA ARG A 13 -2.94 -18.55 4.16
C ARG A 13 -3.09 -18.19 2.68
N GLY A 14 -2.03 -18.36 1.89
CA GLY A 14 -2.07 -18.09 0.47
C GLY A 14 -3.15 -18.88 -0.25
N ARG A 15 -3.28 -20.18 0.00
CA ARG A 15 -4.34 -21.03 -0.60
C ARG A 15 -5.73 -20.56 -0.22
N THR A 16 -5.93 -20.12 1.02
CA THR A 16 -7.22 -19.60 1.46
C THR A 16 -7.57 -18.32 0.71
N VAL A 17 -6.67 -17.36 0.65
CA VAL A 17 -6.88 -16.10 -0.10
C VAL A 17 -7.15 -16.41 -1.58
N GLY A 18 -6.31 -17.23 -2.22
CA GLY A 18 -6.47 -17.61 -3.63
C GLY A 18 -7.81 -18.25 -3.93
N ARG A 19 -8.26 -19.21 -3.08
CA ARG A 19 -9.54 -19.89 -3.25
C ARG A 19 -10.73 -18.94 -3.03
N GLU A 20 -10.69 -18.13 -1.97
CA GLU A 20 -11.80 -17.27 -1.60
C GLU A 20 -11.95 -16.04 -2.51
N LEU A 21 -10.83 -15.56 -3.10
CA LEU A 21 -10.80 -14.40 -4.01
C LEU A 21 -10.50 -14.79 -5.47
N GLY A 22 -10.73 -16.04 -5.85
CA GLY A 22 -10.40 -16.54 -7.20
C GLY A 22 -10.99 -15.71 -8.34
N ASP A 23 -12.25 -15.26 -8.21
CA ASP A 23 -12.91 -14.45 -9.24
C ASP A 23 -12.30 -13.03 -9.33
N GLU A 24 -11.99 -12.41 -8.19
CA GLU A 24 -11.34 -11.10 -8.11
C GLU A 24 -9.91 -11.17 -8.66
N ILE A 25 -9.15 -12.21 -8.29
CA ILE A 25 -7.80 -12.46 -8.81
C ILE A 25 -7.84 -12.67 -10.33
N ALA A 26 -8.75 -13.51 -10.82
CA ALA A 26 -8.88 -13.75 -12.26
C ALA A 26 -9.19 -12.46 -13.05
N ARG A 27 -10.00 -11.57 -12.49
CA ARG A 27 -10.34 -10.26 -13.09
C ARG A 27 -9.11 -9.36 -13.14
N SER A 28 -8.37 -9.24 -12.04
CA SER A 28 -7.13 -8.48 -11.96
C SER A 28 -6.10 -9.02 -12.96
N LEU A 29 -5.84 -10.33 -12.98
CA LEU A 29 -4.89 -10.93 -13.93
C LEU A 29 -5.30 -10.74 -15.39
N ALA A 30 -6.59 -10.77 -15.72
CA ALA A 30 -7.06 -10.50 -17.08
C ALA A 30 -6.74 -9.05 -17.50
N PHE A 31 -6.90 -8.09 -16.58
CA PHE A 31 -6.52 -6.70 -16.81
C PHE A 31 -5.01 -6.53 -17.04
N TYR A 32 -4.17 -7.09 -16.17
CA TYR A 32 -2.70 -7.00 -16.30
C TYR A 32 -2.14 -7.73 -17.52
N ARG A 33 -2.77 -8.82 -17.97
CA ARG A 33 -2.41 -9.47 -19.25
C ARG A 33 -2.60 -8.51 -20.42
N GLY A 34 -3.66 -7.69 -20.40
CA GLY A 34 -3.89 -6.64 -21.40
C GLY A 34 -2.78 -5.60 -21.39
N LEU A 35 -2.36 -5.15 -20.22
CA LEU A 35 -1.28 -4.16 -20.06
C LEU A 35 0.08 -4.71 -20.46
N ALA A 36 0.36 -5.97 -20.19
CA ALA A 36 1.62 -6.62 -20.52
C ALA A 36 1.88 -6.77 -22.03
N ASP A 37 0.81 -6.78 -22.84
CA ASP A 37 0.85 -6.80 -24.32
C ASP A 37 1.95 -7.71 -24.91
N GLY A 38 1.96 -8.98 -24.50
CA GLY A 38 2.89 -9.99 -25.00
C GLY A 38 4.26 -9.97 -24.35
N VAL A 39 4.52 -9.17 -23.33
CA VAL A 39 5.74 -9.23 -22.52
C VAL A 39 5.82 -10.61 -21.83
N PRO A 40 6.95 -11.33 -21.94
CA PRO A 40 7.11 -12.63 -21.29
C PRO A 40 7.32 -12.47 -19.77
N LEU A 41 6.22 -12.32 -19.01
CA LEU A 41 6.22 -12.00 -17.58
C LEU A 41 7.16 -12.91 -16.77
N ALA A 42 7.17 -14.21 -17.02
CA ALA A 42 8.09 -15.13 -16.35
C ALA A 42 9.57 -14.72 -16.49
N THR A 43 9.96 -14.29 -17.70
CA THR A 43 11.36 -13.92 -17.96
C THR A 43 11.74 -12.60 -17.29
N VAL A 44 10.87 -11.60 -17.35
CA VAL A 44 11.16 -10.27 -16.77
C VAL A 44 11.02 -10.26 -15.25
N ALA A 45 10.15 -11.10 -14.68
CA ALA A 45 9.91 -11.20 -13.25
C ALA A 45 10.89 -12.11 -12.50
N GLU A 46 11.53 -13.09 -13.20
CA GLU A 46 12.43 -14.07 -12.58
C GLU A 46 13.56 -13.45 -11.72
N PRO A 47 14.25 -12.37 -12.14
CA PRO A 47 15.29 -11.75 -11.31
C PRO A 47 14.75 -11.20 -9.98
N TYR A 48 13.55 -10.65 -9.98
CA TYR A 48 12.84 -10.13 -8.79
C TYR A 48 12.37 -11.28 -7.89
N GLN A 49 11.81 -12.34 -8.48
CA GLN A 49 11.43 -13.55 -7.75
C GLN A 49 12.63 -14.15 -7.01
N ARG A 50 13.80 -14.28 -7.66
CA ARG A 50 15.02 -14.76 -7.02
C ARG A 50 15.51 -13.87 -5.89
N ALA A 51 15.30 -12.55 -5.98
CA ALA A 51 15.60 -11.62 -4.91
C ALA A 51 14.65 -11.82 -3.72
N ALA A 52 13.35 -11.95 -3.99
CA ALA A 52 12.32 -12.23 -2.98
C ALA A 52 12.57 -13.56 -2.27
N GLU A 53 12.92 -14.63 -2.99
CA GLU A 53 13.22 -15.94 -2.44
C GLU A 53 14.38 -15.91 -1.42
N ARG A 54 15.40 -15.11 -1.67
CA ARG A 54 16.56 -14.97 -0.76
C ARG A 54 16.27 -14.17 0.49
N VAL A 55 15.38 -13.18 0.42
CA VAL A 55 15.20 -12.15 1.47
C VAL A 55 13.89 -12.32 2.21
N LEU A 56 12.79 -12.60 1.50
CA LEU A 56 11.43 -12.72 2.02
C LEU A 56 10.75 -14.02 1.52
N PRO A 57 11.32 -15.20 1.77
CA PRO A 57 10.83 -16.48 1.21
C PRO A 57 9.38 -16.79 1.66
N GLU A 58 8.96 -16.39 2.85
CA GLU A 58 7.58 -16.60 3.30
C GLU A 58 6.56 -15.84 2.46
N HIS A 59 6.85 -14.60 2.07
CA HIS A 59 5.95 -13.82 1.22
C HIS A 59 5.86 -14.42 -0.18
N LEU A 60 6.98 -14.90 -0.71
CA LEU A 60 6.98 -15.62 -1.98
C LEU A 60 6.14 -16.92 -1.91
N ALA A 61 6.30 -17.71 -0.85
CA ALA A 61 5.51 -18.93 -0.64
C ALA A 61 4.00 -18.61 -0.51
N THR A 62 3.64 -17.46 0.07
CA THR A 62 2.25 -17.00 0.11
C THR A 62 1.73 -16.73 -1.30
N ILE A 63 2.49 -16.03 -2.16
CA ILE A 63 2.09 -15.73 -3.55
C ILE A 63 1.95 -17.04 -4.36
N GLU A 64 2.89 -17.98 -4.23
CA GLU A 64 2.81 -19.30 -4.88
C GLU A 64 1.54 -20.06 -4.47
N ALA A 65 1.22 -20.02 -3.18
CA ALA A 65 0.04 -20.67 -2.66
C ALA A 65 -1.26 -19.94 -3.06
N MET A 66 -1.25 -18.61 -3.17
CA MET A 66 -2.38 -17.83 -3.71
C MET A 66 -2.64 -18.22 -5.17
N ALA A 67 -1.61 -18.29 -6.00
CA ALA A 67 -1.74 -18.74 -7.39
C ALA A 67 -2.35 -20.16 -7.47
N ALA A 68 -1.85 -21.09 -6.67
CA ALA A 68 -2.38 -22.45 -6.60
C ALA A 68 -3.84 -22.49 -6.10
N GLY A 69 -4.22 -21.64 -5.13
CA GLY A 69 -5.58 -21.55 -4.60
C GLY A 69 -6.58 -20.95 -5.60
N ALA A 70 -6.14 -20.00 -6.42
CA ALA A 70 -6.92 -19.35 -7.46
C ALA A 70 -6.91 -20.09 -8.81
N GLU A 71 -6.20 -21.23 -8.91
CA GLU A 71 -5.96 -21.96 -10.18
C GLU A 71 -5.36 -21.03 -11.26
N ALA A 72 -4.49 -20.09 -10.83
CA ALA A 72 -3.85 -19.08 -11.67
C ALA A 72 -2.39 -19.40 -11.95
N ASP A 73 -1.84 -18.77 -12.99
CA ASP A 73 -0.39 -18.84 -13.27
C ASP A 73 0.40 -18.06 -12.22
N PHE A 74 1.44 -18.69 -11.66
CA PHE A 74 2.28 -18.07 -10.64
C PHE A 74 2.98 -16.80 -11.14
N TRP A 75 3.49 -16.82 -12.37
CA TRP A 75 4.26 -15.70 -12.89
C TRP A 75 3.39 -14.46 -13.17
N GLU A 76 2.13 -14.68 -13.57
CA GLU A 76 1.17 -13.61 -13.71
C GLU A 76 0.84 -12.99 -12.35
N LEU A 77 0.58 -13.82 -11.33
CA LEU A 77 0.28 -13.32 -9.98
C LEU A 77 1.49 -12.64 -9.33
N PHE A 78 2.69 -13.21 -9.49
CA PHE A 78 3.92 -12.59 -9.01
C PHE A 78 4.19 -11.26 -9.72
N ALA A 79 3.95 -11.18 -11.02
CA ALA A 79 4.14 -9.94 -11.79
C ALA A 79 3.21 -8.81 -11.31
N VAL A 80 1.99 -9.10 -10.87
CA VAL A 80 1.10 -8.09 -10.26
C VAL A 80 1.70 -7.56 -8.95
N ASN A 81 2.31 -8.43 -8.12
CA ASN A 81 3.02 -8.04 -6.89
C ASN A 81 4.35 -7.31 -7.13
N ALA A 82 4.82 -7.28 -8.36
CA ALA A 82 6.03 -6.59 -8.80
C ALA A 82 5.73 -5.59 -9.94
N TRP A 83 4.46 -5.18 -10.10
CA TRP A 83 4.06 -4.39 -11.26
C TRP A 83 4.74 -3.03 -11.32
N GLU A 84 5.02 -2.41 -10.20
CA GLU A 84 5.74 -1.14 -10.15
C GLU A 84 7.17 -1.24 -10.70
N GLU A 85 7.77 -2.42 -10.65
CA GLU A 85 9.10 -2.73 -11.19
C GLU A 85 9.05 -3.24 -12.63
N LEU A 86 7.91 -3.79 -13.07
CA LEU A 86 7.78 -4.50 -14.33
C LEU A 86 6.97 -3.76 -15.38
N ASP A 87 6.27 -2.68 -15.00
CA ASP A 87 5.40 -1.94 -15.91
C ASP A 87 6.17 -1.55 -17.20
N PRO A 88 5.81 -2.14 -18.35
CA PRO A 88 6.54 -1.88 -19.60
C PRO A 88 6.22 -0.52 -20.20
N ARG A 89 5.20 0.16 -19.66
CA ARG A 89 4.78 1.47 -20.16
C ARG A 89 5.87 2.49 -19.85
N PRO A 90 6.24 3.37 -20.78
CA PRO A 90 7.24 4.38 -20.51
C PRO A 90 6.77 5.29 -19.37
N ALA A 91 7.70 5.95 -18.70
CA ALA A 91 7.49 6.87 -17.57
C ALA A 91 6.40 7.96 -17.75
N ALA A 92 5.57 7.84 -18.77
CA ALA A 92 4.39 8.65 -19.02
C ALA A 92 3.18 8.29 -18.12
N VAL A 93 3.24 7.16 -17.39
CA VAL A 93 2.27 6.91 -16.31
C VAL A 93 2.79 7.66 -15.08
N PRO A 94 2.17 8.78 -14.72
CA PRO A 94 2.65 9.56 -13.59
C PRO A 94 2.68 8.70 -12.33
N ALA A 95 3.69 8.88 -11.51
CA ALA A 95 3.75 8.37 -10.15
C ALA A 95 2.71 9.07 -9.23
N ASP A 96 1.58 9.49 -9.80
CA ASP A 96 0.46 10.11 -9.11
C ASP A 96 -0.44 9.02 -8.56
N ARG A 97 -0.05 8.48 -7.41
CA ARG A 97 -0.71 7.34 -6.78
C ARG A 97 -1.24 7.73 -5.41
N CYS A 98 -0.76 7.15 -4.34
CA CYS A 98 -1.31 7.22 -3.01
C CYS A 98 -1.16 8.59 -2.33
N THR A 99 -1.94 8.78 -1.27
CA THR A 99 -1.81 9.91 -0.35
C THR A 99 -2.04 9.41 1.06
N THR A 100 -1.11 9.67 1.95
CA THR A 100 -1.14 9.21 3.34
C THR A 100 -0.96 10.39 4.29
N LEU A 101 -1.67 10.37 5.42
CA LEU A 101 -1.40 11.28 6.52
C LEU A 101 -1.35 10.52 7.83
N VAL A 102 -0.52 11.01 8.75
CA VAL A 102 -0.52 10.58 10.13
C VAL A 102 -0.58 11.81 11.03
N VAL A 103 -1.49 11.80 11.99
CA VAL A 103 -1.67 12.88 12.97
C VAL A 103 -1.73 12.29 14.37
N SER A 104 -1.11 12.98 15.33
CA SER A 104 -1.13 12.54 16.72
C SER A 104 -1.27 13.71 17.68
N GLY A 105 -1.84 13.44 18.84
CA GLY A 105 -2.05 14.40 19.90
C GLY A 105 -2.52 13.71 21.18
N PRO A 106 -2.88 14.47 22.23
CA PRO A 106 -3.30 13.87 23.49
C PRO A 106 -4.53 12.95 23.32
N GLY A 107 -4.29 11.63 23.41
CA GLY A 107 -5.34 10.61 23.37
C GLY A 107 -5.78 10.16 21.98
N TYR A 108 -5.04 10.53 20.92
CA TYR A 108 -5.27 10.00 19.57
C TYR A 108 -3.97 9.87 18.78
N THR A 109 -3.90 8.85 17.98
CA THR A 109 -2.92 8.68 16.88
C THR A 109 -3.69 8.09 15.71
N LEU A 110 -3.84 8.87 14.64
CA LEU A 110 -4.67 8.54 13.50
C LEU A 110 -3.82 8.43 12.24
N LEU A 111 -4.07 7.40 11.45
CA LEU A 111 -3.53 7.26 10.11
C LEU A 111 -4.67 7.28 9.11
N GLY A 112 -4.52 8.05 8.04
CA GLY A 112 -5.41 8.04 6.88
C GLY A 112 -4.64 7.73 5.62
N HIS A 113 -5.22 6.92 4.72
CA HIS A 113 -4.58 6.54 3.47
C HIS A 113 -5.61 6.34 2.35
N ASN A 114 -5.34 6.95 1.20
CA ASN A 114 -6.01 6.66 -0.06
C ASN A 114 -5.08 5.81 -0.94
N GLU A 115 -5.47 4.58 -1.20
CA GLU A 115 -4.81 3.74 -2.20
C GLU A 115 -5.25 4.19 -3.59
N GLN A 116 -4.34 4.78 -4.34
CA GLN A 116 -4.59 5.20 -5.71
C GLN A 116 -3.81 4.33 -6.68
N TRP A 117 -4.55 3.62 -7.52
CA TRP A 117 -4.00 2.67 -8.47
C TRP A 117 -4.78 2.69 -9.78
N LEU A 118 -4.52 1.74 -10.68
CA LEU A 118 -5.19 1.62 -11.97
C LEU A 118 -6.67 1.33 -11.80
N ALA A 119 -7.54 2.13 -12.41
CA ALA A 119 -9.00 2.02 -12.27
C ALA A 119 -9.55 0.64 -12.68
N GLY A 120 -8.86 -0.08 -13.57
CA GLY A 120 -9.21 -1.44 -13.97
C GLY A 120 -9.24 -2.46 -12.83
N ASP A 121 -8.55 -2.20 -11.73
CA ASP A 121 -8.54 -3.04 -10.52
C ASP A 121 -9.64 -2.69 -9.50
N ALA A 122 -10.42 -1.64 -9.71
CA ALA A 122 -11.43 -1.19 -8.73
C ALA A 122 -12.41 -2.30 -8.30
N GLY A 123 -12.73 -3.24 -9.20
CA GLY A 123 -13.59 -4.38 -8.90
C GLY A 123 -12.91 -5.54 -8.16
N SER A 124 -11.62 -5.43 -7.83
CA SER A 124 -10.81 -6.51 -7.23
C SER A 124 -10.39 -6.23 -5.79
N VAL A 125 -10.98 -5.22 -5.13
CA VAL A 125 -10.65 -4.87 -3.75
C VAL A 125 -11.34 -5.80 -2.75
N ALA A 126 -10.57 -6.32 -1.79
CA ALA A 126 -11.05 -7.15 -0.69
C ALA A 126 -10.41 -6.75 0.64
N LEU A 127 -11.00 -7.15 1.76
CA LEU A 127 -10.39 -7.05 3.09
C LEU A 127 -9.82 -8.42 3.46
N VAL A 128 -8.53 -8.48 3.77
CA VAL A 128 -7.86 -9.71 4.19
C VAL A 128 -7.46 -9.58 5.65
N VAL A 129 -7.87 -10.55 6.45
CA VAL A 129 -7.36 -10.81 7.81
C VAL A 129 -6.34 -11.94 7.67
N ASP A 130 -5.06 -11.59 7.72
CA ASP A 130 -3.94 -12.51 7.53
C ASP A 130 -3.29 -12.83 8.88
N ALA A 131 -3.55 -14.04 9.39
CA ALA A 131 -3.14 -14.51 10.72
C ALA A 131 -2.05 -15.59 10.61
N PRO A 132 -0.75 -15.22 10.60
CA PRO A 132 0.35 -16.17 10.49
C PRO A 132 0.57 -16.94 11.80
N LEU A 133 1.17 -18.15 11.71
CA LEU A 133 1.60 -18.91 12.90
C LEU A 133 2.70 -18.19 13.69
N ALA A 134 3.46 -17.32 13.05
CA ALA A 134 4.50 -16.53 13.69
C ALA A 134 4.45 -15.08 13.15
N GLY A 135 4.40 -14.12 14.06
CA GLY A 135 4.21 -12.71 13.74
C GLY A 135 2.76 -12.25 13.97
N PRO A 136 2.48 -10.97 13.78
CA PRO A 136 1.17 -10.41 14.07
C PRO A 136 0.14 -10.77 12.98
N THR A 137 -1.10 -10.92 13.41
CA THR A 137 -2.26 -10.82 12.51
C THR A 137 -2.28 -9.42 11.90
N VAL A 138 -2.61 -9.31 10.61
CA VAL A 138 -2.85 -8.02 9.95
C VAL A 138 -4.26 -7.96 9.37
N VAL A 139 -4.85 -6.78 9.40
CA VAL A 139 -6.14 -6.46 8.75
C VAL A 139 -5.86 -5.43 7.68
N SER A 140 -6.13 -5.77 6.42
CA SER A 140 -5.70 -4.99 5.27
C SER A 140 -6.74 -4.98 4.16
N PRO A 141 -7.25 -3.82 3.74
CA PRO A 141 -7.83 -3.71 2.41
C PRO A 141 -6.72 -3.88 1.37
N THR A 142 -6.97 -4.63 0.31
CA THR A 142 -5.96 -4.91 -0.71
C THR A 142 -6.62 -5.19 -2.07
N ILE A 143 -5.87 -5.01 -3.15
CA ILE A 143 -6.19 -5.59 -4.45
C ILE A 143 -6.02 -7.11 -4.32
N ALA A 144 -7.01 -7.88 -4.71
CA ALA A 144 -7.06 -9.33 -4.44
C ALA A 144 -5.87 -10.13 -4.96
N ALA A 145 -5.23 -9.67 -6.05
CA ALA A 145 -4.03 -10.28 -6.62
C ALA A 145 -2.72 -9.85 -5.90
N CYS A 146 -2.77 -8.90 -4.96
CA CYS A 146 -1.60 -8.40 -4.24
C CYS A 146 -1.55 -8.94 -2.81
N LEU A 147 -0.34 -8.99 -2.25
CA LEU A 147 -0.17 -9.18 -0.82
C LEU A 147 -0.73 -7.97 -0.05
N PRO A 148 -1.35 -8.18 1.14
CA PRO A 148 -1.76 -7.10 2.04
C PRO A 148 -0.57 -6.21 2.41
N ALA A 149 -0.57 -4.94 2.01
CA ALA A 149 0.60 -4.05 2.16
C ALA A 149 0.33 -2.81 3.02
N VAL A 150 -0.93 -2.48 3.26
CA VAL A 150 -1.40 -1.35 4.10
C VAL A 150 -2.45 -1.83 5.09
N GLY A 151 -2.70 -1.10 6.17
CA GLY A 151 -3.71 -1.48 7.17
C GLY A 151 -3.17 -1.44 8.58
N VAL A 152 -3.63 -2.34 9.44
CA VAL A 152 -3.27 -2.40 10.86
C VAL A 152 -2.85 -3.81 11.24
N ASN A 153 -1.93 -3.94 12.19
CA ASN A 153 -1.50 -5.22 12.73
C ASN A 153 -1.95 -5.43 14.19
N GLU A 154 -1.82 -6.65 14.68
CA GLU A 154 -2.18 -7.10 16.04
C GLU A 154 -1.53 -6.28 17.16
N TYR A 155 -0.38 -5.64 16.92
CA TYR A 155 0.29 -4.78 17.89
C TYR A 155 -0.28 -3.36 17.91
N GLY A 156 -1.31 -3.09 17.10
CA GLY A 156 -1.94 -1.78 16.96
C GLY A 156 -1.19 -0.83 16.03
N ALA A 157 -0.10 -1.25 15.40
CA ALA A 157 0.59 -0.42 14.43
C ALA A 157 -0.18 -0.36 13.11
N ALA A 158 -0.43 0.84 12.61
CA ALA A 158 -1.04 1.07 11.30
C ALA A 158 0.01 1.57 10.30
N GLN A 159 -0.11 1.15 9.04
CA GLN A 159 0.75 1.55 7.92
C GLN A 159 -0.06 1.97 6.70
N GLY A 160 0.32 3.10 6.09
CA GLY A 160 0.04 3.47 4.71
C GLY A 160 1.35 3.57 3.92
N ILE A 161 1.27 3.55 2.59
CA ILE A 161 2.45 3.62 1.71
C ILE A 161 2.21 4.56 0.54
N ASP A 162 3.28 5.19 0.08
CA ASP A 162 3.27 6.04 -1.11
C ASP A 162 4.46 5.66 -2.00
N SER A 163 4.19 5.34 -3.28
CA SER A 163 5.24 4.95 -4.23
C SER A 163 6.26 6.06 -4.42
N LEU A 164 7.53 5.72 -4.37
CA LEU A 164 8.65 6.62 -4.61
C LEU A 164 9.54 6.04 -5.71
N THR A 165 10.00 6.88 -6.61
CA THR A 165 10.89 6.49 -7.71
C THR A 165 12.23 7.19 -7.56
N ALA A 166 13.32 6.45 -7.72
CA ALA A 166 14.67 6.95 -7.60
C ALA A 166 15.57 6.36 -8.70
N ARG A 167 16.65 7.09 -9.02
CA ARG A 167 17.63 6.67 -10.03
C ARG A 167 18.41 5.40 -9.67
N ASP A 168 18.33 4.95 -8.43
CA ASP A 168 18.96 3.71 -7.96
C ASP A 168 18.00 2.51 -7.96
N ASP A 169 16.76 2.70 -8.42
CA ASP A 169 15.80 1.61 -8.63
C ASP A 169 16.37 0.57 -9.60
N GLY A 170 16.09 -0.69 -9.34
CA GLY A 170 16.62 -1.78 -10.14
C GLY A 170 16.10 -3.15 -9.72
N VAL A 171 16.78 -4.20 -10.17
CA VAL A 171 16.41 -5.57 -9.83
C VAL A 171 16.65 -5.84 -8.33
N GLY A 172 15.60 -6.26 -7.63
CA GLY A 172 15.64 -6.50 -6.19
C GLY A 172 14.34 -7.10 -5.67
N VAL A 173 14.14 -7.04 -4.36
CA VAL A 173 12.88 -7.44 -3.73
C VAL A 173 11.79 -6.42 -4.08
N PRO A 174 10.66 -6.84 -4.68
CA PRO A 174 9.58 -5.93 -5.04
C PRO A 174 9.05 -5.11 -3.86
N ARG A 175 8.68 -3.86 -4.12
CA ARG A 175 8.19 -2.89 -3.12
C ARG A 175 7.01 -3.42 -2.31
N VAL A 176 6.03 -4.07 -2.95
CA VAL A 176 4.85 -4.63 -2.27
C VAL A 176 5.23 -5.68 -1.22
N LEU A 177 6.23 -6.54 -1.51
CA LEU A 177 6.70 -7.54 -0.55
C LEU A 177 7.41 -6.86 0.64
N VAL A 178 8.19 -5.81 0.39
CA VAL A 178 8.82 -5.01 1.46
C VAL A 178 7.75 -4.34 2.32
N SER A 179 6.72 -3.77 1.72
CA SER A 179 5.61 -3.15 2.44
C SER A 179 4.81 -4.17 3.27
N ARG A 180 4.51 -5.35 2.69
CA ARG A 180 3.89 -6.43 3.48
C ARG A 180 4.76 -6.84 4.67
N HIS A 181 6.08 -6.87 4.50
CA HIS A 181 7.01 -7.19 5.57
C HIS A 181 7.02 -6.12 6.66
N SER A 182 7.00 -4.84 6.27
CA SER A 182 7.02 -3.71 7.20
C SER A 182 5.69 -3.49 7.94
N LEU A 183 4.56 -3.93 7.38
CA LEU A 183 3.26 -3.91 8.07
C LEU A 183 3.23 -4.76 9.36
N ALA A 184 4.18 -5.68 9.54
CA ALA A 184 4.34 -6.45 10.77
C ALA A 184 5.21 -5.76 11.85
N ALA A 185 5.49 -4.47 11.71
CA ALA A 185 6.32 -3.70 12.66
C ALA A 185 5.67 -3.57 14.03
N THR A 186 6.49 -3.62 15.09
CA THR A 186 6.06 -3.45 16.48
C THR A 186 6.22 -2.02 16.99
N ASP A 187 7.15 -1.30 16.41
CA ASP A 187 7.54 0.07 16.76
C ASP A 187 8.30 0.74 15.60
N ALA A 188 8.67 2.01 15.77
CA ALA A 188 9.35 2.80 14.73
C ALA A 188 10.70 2.20 14.30
N ASP A 189 11.50 1.68 15.23
CA ASP A 189 12.80 1.09 14.92
C ASP A 189 12.64 -0.23 14.15
N ASP A 190 11.63 -1.04 14.51
CA ASP A 190 11.27 -2.25 13.77
C ASP A 190 10.71 -1.90 12.39
N GLY A 191 9.90 -0.85 12.28
CA GLY A 191 9.40 -0.32 11.02
C GLY A 191 10.54 0.06 10.07
N LEU A 192 11.50 0.84 10.55
CA LEU A 192 12.69 1.21 9.78
C LEU A 192 13.50 -0.02 9.35
N ARG A 193 13.74 -0.95 10.25
CA ARG A 193 14.50 -2.18 9.97
C ARG A 193 13.81 -3.03 8.91
N ARG A 194 12.48 -3.17 8.97
CA ARG A 194 11.68 -3.94 8.01
C ARG A 194 11.54 -3.25 6.66
N ALA A 195 11.36 -1.94 6.64
CA ALA A 195 11.30 -1.15 5.41
C ALA A 195 12.65 -1.09 4.68
N THR A 196 13.76 -1.34 5.38
CA THR A 196 15.13 -1.26 4.85
C THR A 196 15.80 -2.61 4.62
N VAL A 197 15.02 -3.69 4.37
CA VAL A 197 15.61 -4.99 4.00
C VAL A 197 16.61 -4.83 2.84
N PRO A 198 17.74 -5.55 2.86
CA PRO A 198 18.76 -5.42 1.83
C PRO A 198 18.27 -5.93 0.47
N GLY A 199 18.75 -5.30 -0.61
CA GLY A 199 18.42 -5.73 -1.96
C GLY A 199 17.00 -5.42 -2.41
N ARG A 200 16.39 -4.35 -1.88
CA ARG A 200 15.12 -3.79 -2.38
C ARG A 200 15.23 -3.38 -3.83
N ALA A 201 14.16 -3.53 -4.60
CA ALA A 201 14.09 -3.08 -5.98
C ALA A 201 13.97 -1.55 -6.12
N GLY A 202 13.28 -0.93 -5.17
CA GLY A 202 13.02 0.50 -5.13
C GLY A 202 12.53 0.93 -3.76
N GLY A 203 11.89 2.09 -3.67
CA GLY A 203 11.45 2.68 -2.42
C GLY A 203 9.97 2.98 -2.32
N TYR A 204 9.53 3.11 -1.06
CA TYR A 204 8.25 3.69 -0.65
C TYR A 204 8.46 4.76 0.41
N GLY A 205 7.50 5.69 0.51
CA GLY A 205 7.20 6.40 1.74
C GLY A 205 6.33 5.50 2.61
N HIS A 206 6.90 4.90 3.64
CA HIS A 206 6.15 4.13 4.64
C HIS A 206 5.72 5.08 5.75
N VAL A 207 4.41 5.25 5.93
CA VAL A 207 3.85 6.11 6.98
C VAL A 207 3.24 5.25 8.05
N PHE A 208 3.72 5.41 9.29
CA PHE A 208 3.28 4.60 10.42
C PHE A 208 2.63 5.45 11.51
N ALA A 209 1.58 4.87 12.11
CA ALA A 209 1.03 5.27 13.39
C ALA A 209 1.20 4.11 14.37
N PHE A 210 1.76 4.38 15.55
CA PHE A 210 1.93 3.40 16.62
C PHE A 210 1.16 3.85 17.87
N PRO A 211 0.67 2.91 18.70
CA PRO A 211 0.09 3.25 19.99
C PRO A 211 1.05 4.05 20.87
N GLY A 212 0.51 4.95 21.69
CA GLY A 212 1.30 5.83 22.53
C GLY A 212 1.77 7.13 21.88
N GLY A 213 1.20 7.50 20.73
CA GLY A 213 1.42 8.80 20.08
C GLY A 213 2.58 8.83 19.08
N ALA A 214 3.27 7.72 18.84
CA ALA A 214 4.38 7.70 17.90
C ALA A 214 3.88 7.69 16.45
N ALA A 215 4.32 8.68 15.67
CA ALA A 215 4.05 8.83 14.25
C ALA A 215 5.36 9.01 13.51
N VAL A 216 5.65 8.18 12.51
CA VAL A 216 6.88 8.25 11.73
C VAL A 216 6.61 8.05 10.24
N ARG A 217 7.40 8.71 9.41
CA ARG A 217 7.43 8.52 7.97
C ARG A 217 8.83 8.07 7.58
N ILE A 218 8.92 6.95 6.87
CA ILE A 218 10.19 6.35 6.45
C ILE A 218 10.24 6.39 4.94
N GLU A 219 11.09 7.24 4.39
CA GLU A 219 11.37 7.24 2.96
C GLU A 219 12.51 6.27 2.66
N THR A 220 12.32 5.44 1.64
CA THR A 220 13.35 4.50 1.20
C THR A 220 13.62 4.65 -0.29
N THR A 221 14.87 4.38 -0.71
CA THR A 221 15.25 4.06 -2.09
C THR A 221 15.68 2.60 -2.16
N ALA A 222 16.18 2.11 -3.28
CA ALA A 222 16.75 0.77 -3.34
C ALA A 222 17.93 0.58 -2.37
N ARG A 223 18.65 1.64 -2.00
CA ARG A 223 19.92 1.57 -1.25
C ARG A 223 19.96 2.39 0.02
N ASP A 224 19.14 3.42 0.13
CA ASP A 224 19.19 4.37 1.22
C ASP A 224 17.83 4.56 1.90
N ALA A 225 17.78 5.25 3.02
CA ALA A 225 16.56 5.57 3.75
C ALA A 225 16.71 6.85 4.57
N ALA A 226 15.58 7.50 4.84
CA ALA A 226 15.47 8.63 5.75
C ALA A 226 14.28 8.44 6.68
N LEU A 227 14.42 8.89 7.93
CA LEU A 227 13.36 8.94 8.91
C LEU A 227 12.90 10.39 9.05
N LEU A 228 11.60 10.61 8.88
CA LEU A 228 10.93 11.88 9.09
C LEU A 228 10.04 11.74 10.33
N ASP A 229 10.49 12.27 11.44
CA ASP A 229 9.79 12.16 12.71
C ASP A 229 8.54 13.05 12.76
N GLY A 230 7.56 12.57 13.53
CA GLY A 230 6.35 13.31 13.84
C GLY A 230 5.23 13.20 12.81
N PRO A 231 4.08 13.82 13.14
CA PRO A 231 2.91 13.84 12.28
C PRO A 231 3.16 14.60 10.98
N GLY A 232 2.37 14.33 9.97
CA GLY A 232 2.41 15.02 8.67
C GLY A 232 1.86 14.19 7.54
N GLY A 233 1.88 14.76 6.34
CA GLY A 233 1.45 14.12 5.12
C GLY A 233 2.58 13.48 4.34
N HIS A 234 2.21 12.61 3.40
CA HIS A 234 3.10 12.06 2.39
C HIS A 234 2.33 11.85 1.08
N ALA A 235 3.06 11.96 -0.03
CA ALA A 235 2.59 11.65 -1.37
C ALA A 235 3.72 10.95 -2.14
N ASN A 236 3.74 11.05 -3.46
CA ASN A 236 4.65 10.27 -4.30
C ASN A 236 5.93 11.05 -4.68
N HIS A 237 6.58 11.70 -3.71
CA HIS A 237 7.89 12.32 -3.89
C HIS A 237 8.65 12.38 -2.56
N TYR A 238 9.97 12.42 -2.64
CA TYR A 238 10.83 12.52 -1.46
C TYR A 238 10.75 13.89 -0.82
N LEU A 239 10.61 13.89 0.51
CA LEU A 239 10.63 15.08 1.37
C LEU A 239 12.00 15.30 2.01
N ASP A 240 12.78 14.22 2.24
CA ASP A 240 14.17 14.30 2.69
C ASP A 240 15.05 14.84 1.55
N GLU A 241 15.76 15.95 1.78
CA GLU A 241 16.57 16.62 0.74
C GLU A 241 17.65 15.71 0.15
N ARG A 242 18.22 14.81 0.95
CA ARG A 242 19.27 13.89 0.51
C ARG A 242 18.71 12.83 -0.42
N LEU A 243 17.52 12.30 -0.12
CA LEU A 243 16.84 11.32 -0.96
C LEU A 243 16.21 11.99 -2.19
N ALA A 244 15.68 13.19 -2.07
CA ALA A 244 15.19 13.98 -3.20
C ALA A 244 16.28 14.23 -4.26
N ALA A 245 17.54 14.35 -3.84
CA ALA A 245 18.66 14.51 -4.78
C ALA A 245 18.92 13.30 -5.68
N VAL A 246 18.43 12.10 -5.29
CA VAL A 246 18.49 10.86 -6.09
C VAL A 246 17.13 10.40 -6.59
N GLY A 247 16.06 10.98 -6.07
CA GLY A 247 14.69 10.77 -6.54
C GLY A 247 14.44 11.33 -7.93
N ASP A 248 13.35 10.91 -8.53
CA ASP A 248 12.82 11.53 -9.73
C ASP A 248 12.16 12.88 -9.38
N GLU A 249 12.04 13.74 -10.40
CA GLU A 249 11.30 15.00 -10.24
C GLU A 249 9.83 14.70 -9.84
N PRO A 250 9.32 15.35 -8.77
CA PRO A 250 7.94 15.18 -8.37
C PRO A 250 6.97 15.54 -9.50
N SER A 251 5.94 14.73 -9.72
CA SER A 251 4.85 15.10 -10.60
C SER A 251 4.07 16.30 -10.03
N ASP A 252 3.41 17.06 -10.91
CA ASP A 252 2.56 18.17 -10.49
C ASP A 252 1.42 17.70 -9.57
N GLY A 253 0.89 16.50 -9.80
CA GLY A 253 -0.15 15.93 -8.98
C GLY A 253 0.34 15.52 -7.59
N SER A 254 1.52 14.94 -7.47
CA SER A 254 2.11 14.63 -6.18
C SER A 254 2.36 15.89 -5.34
N ARG A 255 2.90 16.95 -5.97
CA ARG A 255 3.10 18.25 -5.30
C ARG A 255 1.77 18.86 -4.85
N ALA A 256 0.77 18.91 -5.74
CA ALA A 256 -0.53 19.51 -5.45
C ALA A 256 -1.24 18.80 -4.27
N ARG A 257 -1.23 17.47 -4.25
CA ARG A 257 -1.82 16.69 -3.15
C ARG A 257 -1.07 16.90 -1.83
N TYR A 258 0.25 16.91 -1.87
CA TYR A 258 1.07 17.15 -0.67
C TYR A 258 0.85 18.56 -0.12
N GLU A 259 0.91 19.61 -0.94
CA GLU A 259 0.69 20.99 -0.53
C GLU A 259 -0.73 21.19 0.04
N ARG A 260 -1.72 20.57 -0.60
CA ARG A 260 -3.10 20.58 -0.10
C ARG A 260 -3.22 19.88 1.26
N LEU A 261 -2.59 18.71 1.40
CA LEU A 261 -2.58 17.94 2.63
C LEU A 261 -1.92 18.73 3.79
N GLU A 262 -0.76 19.34 3.56
CA GLU A 262 -0.08 20.17 4.55
C GLU A 262 -0.94 21.38 4.97
N HIS A 263 -1.65 22.01 4.01
CA HIS A 263 -2.58 23.09 4.32
C HIS A 263 -3.73 22.62 5.22
N LEU A 264 -4.32 21.47 4.93
CA LEU A 264 -5.42 20.89 5.70
C LEU A 264 -4.95 20.46 7.10
N VAL A 265 -3.74 19.92 7.21
CA VAL A 265 -3.13 19.54 8.49
C VAL A 265 -2.85 20.77 9.35
N ALA A 266 -2.27 21.82 8.76
CA ALA A 266 -1.95 23.05 9.49
C ALA A 266 -3.20 23.85 9.94
N ALA A 267 -4.37 23.58 9.35
CA ALA A 267 -5.61 24.25 9.69
C ALA A 267 -6.31 23.70 10.95
N ARG A 268 -5.76 22.64 11.59
CA ARG A 268 -6.39 21.94 12.72
C ARG A 268 -5.44 21.75 13.89
N ASP A 269 -5.90 22.07 15.09
CA ASP A 269 -5.16 21.85 16.34
C ASP A 269 -5.44 20.47 16.99
N ALA A 270 -6.58 19.85 16.63
CA ALA A 270 -6.99 18.54 17.14
C ALA A 270 -7.74 17.77 16.05
N TRP A 271 -7.72 16.45 16.16
CA TRP A 271 -8.20 15.55 15.13
C TRP A 271 -9.13 14.47 15.67
N THR A 272 -10.13 14.13 14.88
CA THR A 272 -11.00 12.97 15.04
C THR A 272 -10.87 12.09 13.79
N PRO A 273 -11.29 10.80 13.84
CA PRO A 273 -11.36 9.97 12.63
C PRO A 273 -12.19 10.61 11.51
N ALA A 274 -13.26 11.35 11.84
CA ALA A 274 -14.09 12.05 10.86
C ALA A 274 -13.31 13.17 10.14
N ASP A 275 -12.45 13.91 10.85
CA ASP A 275 -11.61 14.94 10.24
C ASP A 275 -10.60 14.33 9.25
N VAL A 276 -10.04 13.15 9.56
CA VAL A 276 -9.17 12.41 8.64
C VAL A 276 -9.96 11.95 7.40
N MET A 277 -11.17 11.41 7.60
CA MET A 277 -12.06 11.03 6.49
C MET A 277 -12.40 12.22 5.58
N ASP A 278 -12.60 13.40 6.14
CA ASP A 278 -12.89 14.63 5.38
C ASP A 278 -11.68 15.06 4.53
N VAL A 279 -10.46 14.96 5.07
CA VAL A 279 -9.23 15.19 4.29
C VAL A 279 -9.11 14.21 3.13
N LEU A 280 -9.38 12.93 3.37
CA LEU A 280 -9.29 11.90 2.33
C LEU A 280 -10.35 12.04 1.22
N ARG A 281 -11.43 12.80 1.47
CA ARG A 281 -12.48 13.16 0.50
C ARG A 281 -12.18 14.43 -0.31
N ASP A 282 -11.09 15.13 -0.04
CA ASP A 282 -10.81 16.45 -0.62
C ASP A 282 -10.57 16.39 -2.14
N HIS A 283 -11.17 17.34 -2.88
CA HIS A 283 -11.10 17.45 -4.35
C HIS A 283 -10.51 18.78 -4.82
N ASP A 284 -10.04 19.65 -3.94
CA ASP A 284 -9.64 21.01 -4.30
C ASP A 284 -8.57 21.09 -5.42
N SER A 285 -7.77 20.06 -5.57
CA SER A 285 -6.74 19.97 -6.62
C SER A 285 -7.15 19.12 -7.84
N SER A 286 -8.46 18.91 -8.05
CA SER A 286 -8.96 18.07 -9.15
C SER A 286 -8.42 18.54 -10.53
N PRO A 287 -8.02 17.63 -11.43
CA PRO A 287 -8.09 16.16 -11.32
C PRO A 287 -6.99 15.52 -10.46
N GLN A 288 -6.03 16.31 -9.96
CA GLN A 288 -4.91 15.83 -9.14
C GLN A 288 -5.22 15.87 -7.64
N ALA A 289 -6.43 15.46 -7.26
CA ALA A 289 -6.94 15.56 -5.91
C ALA A 289 -6.49 14.45 -4.96
N ILE A 290 -6.65 14.66 -3.64
CA ILE A 290 -6.47 13.65 -2.60
C ILE A 290 -7.47 12.50 -2.80
N CYS A 291 -8.74 12.81 -3.10
CA CYS A 291 -9.71 11.83 -3.58
C CYS A 291 -9.75 11.87 -5.10
N LYS A 292 -9.24 10.83 -5.74
CA LYS A 292 -9.08 10.78 -7.18
C LYS A 292 -10.13 9.89 -7.84
N HIS A 293 -10.71 10.39 -8.93
CA HIS A 293 -11.66 9.66 -9.76
C HIS A 293 -10.99 9.22 -11.07
N PRO A 294 -11.43 8.09 -11.65
CA PRO A 294 -10.89 7.66 -12.94
C PRO A 294 -11.30 8.63 -14.05
N ASP A 295 -10.47 8.74 -15.06
CA ASP A 295 -10.84 9.40 -16.31
C ASP A 295 -11.91 8.56 -17.03
N ASP A 296 -12.90 9.20 -17.63
CA ASP A 296 -14.07 8.55 -18.24
C ASP A 296 -13.66 7.43 -19.21
N GLY A 297 -13.96 6.18 -18.81
CA GLY A 297 -13.76 4.99 -19.63
C GLY A 297 -12.31 4.51 -19.79
N ASP A 298 -11.34 5.12 -19.10
CA ASP A 298 -9.95 4.69 -19.14
C ASP A 298 -9.60 3.79 -17.93
N PRO A 299 -9.48 2.46 -18.09
CA PRO A 299 -9.12 1.56 -17.01
C PRO A 299 -7.65 1.71 -16.57
N GLU A 300 -6.80 2.37 -17.36
CA GLU A 300 -5.40 2.63 -17.04
C GLU A 300 -5.20 3.95 -16.29
N SER A 301 -6.24 4.78 -16.20
CA SER A 301 -6.20 5.99 -15.39
C SER A 301 -6.09 5.67 -13.90
N SER A 302 -5.49 6.57 -13.14
CA SER A 302 -5.37 6.42 -11.69
C SER A 302 -6.67 6.82 -10.99
N ALA A 303 -7.12 6.00 -10.04
CA ALA A 303 -8.29 6.27 -9.21
C ALA A 303 -8.05 5.83 -7.77
N THR A 304 -8.78 6.38 -6.81
CA THR A 304 -8.82 5.88 -5.43
C THR A 304 -9.60 4.56 -5.41
N LEU A 305 -8.91 3.44 -5.21
CA LEU A 305 -9.50 2.10 -5.19
C LEU A 305 -10.10 1.76 -3.83
N PHE A 306 -9.50 2.26 -2.77
CA PHE A 306 -10.05 2.23 -1.42
C PHE A 306 -9.43 3.34 -0.58
N SER A 307 -10.09 3.65 0.51
CA SER A 307 -9.61 4.58 1.53
C SER A 307 -9.70 3.92 2.90
N LEU A 308 -8.69 4.13 3.75
CA LEU A 308 -8.71 3.61 5.12
C LEU A 308 -8.38 4.71 6.13
N VAL A 309 -8.96 4.61 7.32
CA VAL A 309 -8.63 5.41 8.50
C VAL A 309 -8.43 4.47 9.67
N CYS A 310 -7.33 4.61 10.40
CA CYS A 310 -7.02 3.86 11.60
C CYS A 310 -6.89 4.81 12.80
N ASP A 311 -7.56 4.48 13.89
CA ASP A 311 -7.34 5.05 15.21
C ASP A 311 -6.63 3.98 16.05
N VAL A 312 -5.30 4.12 16.19
CA VAL A 312 -4.48 3.08 16.83
C VAL A 312 -4.63 3.10 18.36
N GLU A 313 -5.01 4.25 18.95
CA GLU A 313 -5.28 4.32 20.40
C GLU A 313 -6.61 3.66 20.76
N ALA A 314 -7.61 3.78 19.91
CA ALA A 314 -8.91 3.18 20.11
C ALA A 314 -9.04 1.77 19.53
N ALA A 315 -8.00 1.26 18.83
CA ALA A 315 -8.01 0.00 18.09
C ALA A 315 -9.22 -0.10 17.14
N ARG A 316 -9.42 0.93 16.31
CA ARG A 316 -10.53 1.03 15.34
C ARG A 316 -10.01 1.32 13.95
N MET A 317 -10.66 0.74 12.95
CA MET A 317 -10.36 0.95 11.55
C MET A 317 -11.66 1.17 10.76
N TRP A 318 -11.61 2.03 9.77
CA TRP A 318 -12.70 2.25 8.81
C TRP A 318 -12.16 2.12 7.40
N VAL A 319 -12.93 1.50 6.52
CA VAL A 319 -12.57 1.32 5.11
C VAL A 319 -13.72 1.74 4.21
N ALA A 320 -13.43 2.55 3.20
CA ALA A 320 -14.32 2.84 2.08
C ALA A 320 -13.81 2.08 0.83
N PRO A 321 -14.56 1.13 0.27
CA PRO A 321 -14.14 0.35 -0.90
C PRO A 321 -14.40 1.11 -2.20
N GLY A 322 -13.63 2.15 -2.47
CA GLY A 322 -13.74 3.08 -3.58
C GLY A 322 -13.35 4.50 -3.19
N PRO A 323 -13.59 5.49 -4.06
CA PRO A 323 -13.43 6.89 -3.73
C PRO A 323 -14.28 7.26 -2.50
N PRO A 324 -13.69 7.80 -1.42
CA PRO A 324 -14.40 7.98 -0.15
C PRO A 324 -15.48 9.08 -0.16
N CYS A 325 -15.57 9.86 -1.24
CA CYS A 325 -16.68 10.79 -1.46
C CYS A 325 -17.95 10.08 -1.97
N ASP A 326 -17.80 8.97 -2.70
CA ASP A 326 -18.89 8.21 -3.32
C ASP A 326 -19.24 6.94 -2.53
N THR A 327 -18.30 6.45 -1.70
CA THR A 327 -18.47 5.25 -0.88
C THR A 327 -18.42 5.58 0.60
N ALA A 328 -19.29 4.94 1.37
CA ALA A 328 -19.30 5.10 2.83
C ALA A 328 -18.14 4.36 3.46
N TYR A 329 -17.56 4.92 4.51
CA TYR A 329 -16.66 4.19 5.40
C TYR A 329 -17.45 3.19 6.24
N GLU A 330 -17.04 1.95 6.21
CA GLU A 330 -17.53 0.87 7.07
C GLU A 330 -16.52 0.65 8.19
N GLU A 331 -16.99 0.61 9.43
CA GLU A 331 -16.14 0.28 10.58
C GLU A 331 -15.83 -1.21 10.57
N ILE A 332 -14.54 -1.54 10.70
CA ILE A 332 -14.03 -2.91 10.82
C ILE A 332 -13.74 -3.16 12.29
N GLU A 333 -14.48 -4.11 12.89
CA GLU A 333 -14.22 -4.53 14.26
C GLU A 333 -12.88 -5.25 14.34
N LEU A 334 -11.93 -4.66 15.05
CA LEU A 334 -10.60 -5.25 15.29
C LEU A 334 -10.58 -6.14 16.54
N ALA A 335 -11.60 -6.04 17.42
CA ALA A 335 -11.71 -6.79 18.65
C ALA A 335 -11.76 -8.31 18.38
N GLY A 336 -10.74 -9.03 18.84
CA GLY A 336 -10.57 -10.47 18.60
C GLY A 336 -9.81 -10.82 17.33
N VAL A 337 -9.37 -9.81 16.57
CA VAL A 337 -8.51 -9.93 15.40
C VAL A 337 -7.15 -9.28 15.68
N VAL A 338 -7.14 -8.21 16.47
CA VAL A 338 -5.97 -7.45 16.94
C VAL A 338 -5.98 -7.40 18.47
#